data_bc9111106e67522cc0dd2c5d7c4e5410
#
_entry.id   bc9111106e67522cc0dd2c5d7c4e5410
#
_cell.length_a   1.000
_cell.length_b   1.000
_cell.length_c   1.000
_cell.angle_alpha   90.00
_cell.angle_beta   90.00
_cell.angle_gamma   90.00
#
_symmetry.space_group_name_H-M   'P 1'
#
loop_
_entity.id
_entity.type
_entity.pdbx_description
1 polymer ?
#
loop_
_entity_poly.entity_id
_entity_poly.type
_entity_poly.pdbx_seq_one_letter_code
_entity_poly.pdbx_strand_id
1 'polypeptide(L)'
;IQQRYGITTSTHVGQTQAGFQFPRGVTAVSMTIVDIGYGTIHRVPLQQGSWFAADDGQRLAPAVVVSESFYNQAGRPNLTTHPTVSIPGDRPATAVIIGVVPDTYPDTPPSAFILSEGAAMTGMEPQTSQFKMWVGEEQSDALKAAISADLQGQFPGYYAQADRMDYAAWGDPLAPVQLVVGGVAGLVLLLGAVGMLNISMVTVRYRVREIGIRRSFGATSGRIFFGVMMESVVATAVAGVAGVMLAVAVVKHPWIESKVAPGLTEYPAFPIDAALLGFGAAVLVGALAGAIPALVAVRVKVIDAIRF
;
A
#
# COMPACT_ATOMS: atom_id res chain seq x y z
N ILE A 1 -23.54 -13.41 -17.07
CA ILE A 1 -22.66 -12.24 -16.91
C ILE A 1 -21.21 -12.66 -17.10
N GLN A 2 -20.63 -13.58 -16.32
CA GLN A 2 -19.23 -14.01 -16.42
C GLN A 2 -18.79 -14.34 -17.85
N GLN A 3 -19.50 -15.28 -18.50
CA GLN A 3 -19.18 -15.71 -19.88
C GLN A 3 -19.34 -14.58 -20.89
N ARG A 4 -20.36 -13.71 -20.72
CA ARG A 4 -20.64 -12.61 -21.62
C ARG A 4 -19.57 -11.53 -21.62
N TYR A 5 -18.99 -11.26 -20.44
CA TYR A 5 -17.98 -10.22 -20.27
C TYR A 5 -16.56 -10.76 -20.13
N GLY A 6 -16.35 -12.07 -20.33
CA GLY A 6 -15.02 -12.69 -20.27
C GLY A 6 -14.37 -12.65 -18.89
N ILE A 7 -15.18 -12.60 -17.81
CA ILE A 7 -14.69 -12.52 -16.43
C ILE A 7 -14.26 -13.91 -15.99
N THR A 8 -12.97 -14.07 -15.72
CA THR A 8 -12.37 -15.35 -15.36
C THR A 8 -12.38 -15.64 -13.86
N THR A 9 -12.37 -14.60 -13.04
CA THR A 9 -12.30 -14.76 -11.58
C THR A 9 -13.46 -14.02 -10.91
N SER A 10 -14.25 -14.77 -10.17
CA SER A 10 -15.39 -14.26 -9.43
C SER A 10 -15.65 -15.10 -8.20
N THR A 11 -16.45 -14.60 -7.28
CA THR A 11 -16.88 -15.30 -6.08
C THR A 11 -18.23 -14.78 -5.60
N HIS A 12 -19.07 -15.70 -5.11
CA HIS A 12 -20.15 -15.32 -4.22
C HIS A 12 -19.58 -15.11 -2.82
N VAL A 13 -20.11 -14.12 -2.12
CA VAL A 13 -19.74 -13.83 -0.74
C VAL A 13 -21.01 -13.70 0.06
N GLY A 14 -21.24 -14.63 0.96
CA GLY A 14 -22.35 -14.59 1.90
C GLY A 14 -21.85 -14.46 3.33
N GLN A 15 -22.59 -13.81 4.19
CA GLN A 15 -22.27 -13.76 5.62
C GLN A 15 -23.43 -14.36 6.42
N THR A 16 -23.05 -15.18 7.40
CA THR A 16 -23.97 -15.78 8.37
C THR A 16 -23.26 -16.03 9.70
N GLN A 17 -23.98 -16.55 10.67
CA GLN A 17 -23.38 -17.01 11.93
C GLN A 17 -23.74 -18.47 12.17
N ALA A 18 -22.78 -19.21 12.71
CA ALA A 18 -23.00 -20.59 13.11
C ALA A 18 -22.38 -20.87 14.49
N GLY A 19 -23.04 -21.73 15.27
CA GLY A 19 -22.46 -22.24 16.51
C GLY A 19 -21.41 -23.30 16.21
N PHE A 20 -20.26 -23.23 16.88
CA PHE A 20 -19.23 -24.29 16.85
C PHE A 20 -18.96 -24.81 18.24
N GLN A 21 -18.82 -26.12 18.36
CA GLN A 21 -18.49 -26.78 19.62
C GLN A 21 -17.00 -26.75 19.89
N PHE A 22 -16.60 -25.92 20.84
CA PHE A 22 -15.24 -25.86 21.36
C PHE A 22 -15.12 -26.62 22.71
N PRO A 23 -13.91 -26.87 23.21
CA PRO A 23 -13.72 -27.50 24.53
C PRO A 23 -14.39 -26.77 25.70
N ARG A 24 -14.57 -25.45 25.56
CA ARG A 24 -15.20 -24.58 26.57
C ARG A 24 -16.71 -24.41 26.40
N GLY A 25 -17.31 -24.96 25.36
CA GLY A 25 -18.73 -24.82 25.04
C GLY A 25 -18.99 -24.43 23.60
N VAL A 26 -20.25 -24.14 23.29
CA VAL A 26 -20.65 -23.66 21.97
C VAL A 26 -20.43 -22.15 21.90
N THR A 27 -19.73 -21.71 20.87
CA THR A 27 -19.48 -20.30 20.58
C THR A 27 -20.04 -19.94 19.21
N ALA A 28 -20.69 -18.77 19.11
CA ALA A 28 -21.10 -18.22 17.83
C ALA A 28 -19.87 -17.72 17.05
N VAL A 29 -19.76 -18.14 15.80
CA VAL A 29 -18.67 -17.83 14.89
C VAL A 29 -19.24 -17.12 13.68
N SER A 30 -18.60 -16.00 13.28
CA SER A 30 -18.92 -15.33 12.02
C SER A 30 -18.43 -16.18 10.84
N MET A 31 -19.36 -16.60 10.00
CA MET A 31 -19.09 -17.42 8.82
C MET A 31 -19.15 -16.57 7.56
N THR A 32 -18.10 -16.66 6.76
CA THR A 32 -18.10 -16.10 5.40
C THR A 32 -18.20 -17.27 4.41
N ILE A 33 -19.32 -17.34 3.71
CA ILE A 33 -19.57 -18.31 2.64
C ILE A 33 -18.95 -17.74 1.37
N VAL A 34 -18.10 -18.54 0.72
CA VAL A 34 -17.30 -18.08 -0.42
C VAL A 34 -17.21 -19.15 -1.51
N ASP A 35 -16.79 -18.75 -2.69
CA ASP A 35 -16.28 -19.67 -3.72
C ASP A 35 -14.74 -19.64 -3.71
N ILE A 36 -14.11 -20.56 -4.40
CA ILE A 36 -12.65 -20.72 -4.44
C ILE A 36 -11.93 -19.42 -4.87
N GLY A 37 -12.55 -18.68 -5.81
CA GLY A 37 -12.03 -17.41 -6.34
C GLY A 37 -11.81 -16.30 -5.30
N TYR A 38 -12.47 -16.40 -4.14
CA TYR A 38 -12.34 -15.43 -3.06
C TYR A 38 -10.89 -15.27 -2.61
N GLY A 39 -10.18 -16.39 -2.42
CA GLY A 39 -8.77 -16.37 -1.98
C GLY A 39 -7.86 -15.62 -2.93
N THR A 40 -8.10 -15.75 -4.24
CA THR A 40 -7.36 -15.04 -5.28
C THR A 40 -7.70 -13.55 -5.32
N ILE A 41 -9.00 -13.21 -5.30
CA ILE A 41 -9.48 -11.81 -5.36
C ILE A 41 -8.98 -11.01 -4.14
N HIS A 42 -9.07 -11.60 -2.95
CA HIS A 42 -8.73 -10.93 -1.70
C HIS A 42 -7.29 -11.20 -1.24
N ARG A 43 -6.50 -12.00 -2.00
CA ARG A 43 -5.14 -12.40 -1.61
C ARG A 43 -5.07 -12.82 -0.15
N VAL A 44 -6.00 -13.72 0.24
CA VAL A 44 -6.15 -14.14 1.65
C VAL A 44 -4.83 -14.69 2.18
N PRO A 45 -4.22 -14.06 3.20
CA PRO A 45 -2.98 -14.55 3.76
C PRO A 45 -3.25 -15.81 4.59
N LEU A 46 -2.42 -16.84 4.41
CA LEU A 46 -2.49 -18.08 5.20
C LEU A 46 -1.32 -18.13 6.18
N GLN A 47 -1.62 -18.39 7.43
CA GLN A 47 -0.61 -18.63 8.46
C GLN A 47 -0.17 -20.11 8.47
N GLN A 48 -1.13 -21.02 8.26
CA GLN A 48 -0.91 -22.46 8.21
C GLN A 48 -1.94 -23.14 7.29
N GLY A 49 -1.60 -24.29 6.74
CA GLY A 49 -2.49 -25.08 5.90
C GLY A 49 -2.64 -24.55 4.47
N SER A 50 -3.82 -24.71 3.89
CA SER A 50 -4.13 -24.32 2.51
C SER A 50 -5.47 -23.60 2.41
N TRP A 51 -5.62 -22.77 1.35
CA TRP A 51 -6.93 -22.28 0.91
C TRP A 51 -7.67 -23.39 0.18
N PHE A 52 -8.95 -23.19 -0.04
CA PHE A 52 -9.82 -24.13 -0.73
C PHE A 52 -9.30 -24.50 -2.13
N ALA A 53 -9.37 -25.80 -2.45
CA ALA A 53 -9.10 -26.38 -3.76
C ALA A 53 -10.41 -26.85 -4.42
N ALA A 54 -10.33 -27.19 -5.70
CA ALA A 54 -11.52 -27.55 -6.49
C ALA A 54 -12.25 -28.83 -5.99
N ASP A 55 -11.53 -29.72 -5.34
CA ASP A 55 -12.04 -30.97 -4.77
C ASP A 55 -12.66 -30.80 -3.38
N ASP A 56 -12.41 -29.69 -2.70
CA ASP A 56 -12.96 -29.45 -1.36
C ASP A 56 -14.49 -29.30 -1.34
N GLY A 57 -15.09 -28.82 -2.44
CA GLY A 57 -16.55 -28.73 -2.59
C GLY A 57 -17.24 -30.11 -2.67
N GLN A 58 -16.51 -31.18 -2.97
CA GLN A 58 -17.04 -32.55 -3.09
C GLN A 58 -16.82 -33.40 -1.83
N ARG A 59 -16.24 -32.83 -0.78
CA ARG A 59 -15.99 -33.55 0.48
C ARG A 59 -17.30 -33.88 1.20
N LEU A 60 -17.40 -35.06 1.80
CA LEU A 60 -18.54 -35.43 2.65
C LEU A 60 -18.62 -34.61 3.94
N ALA A 61 -17.48 -34.16 4.45
CA ALA A 61 -17.37 -33.20 5.55
C ALA A 61 -16.87 -31.89 5.02
N PRO A 62 -17.61 -30.75 5.20
CA PRO A 62 -17.23 -29.48 4.65
C PRO A 62 -15.88 -29.02 5.20
N ALA A 63 -15.04 -28.54 4.30
CA ALA A 63 -13.78 -27.91 4.65
C ALA A 63 -14.03 -26.48 5.17
N VAL A 64 -13.27 -26.05 6.17
CA VAL A 64 -13.29 -24.68 6.70
C VAL A 64 -11.87 -24.13 6.83
N VAL A 65 -11.70 -22.87 6.49
CA VAL A 65 -10.50 -22.08 6.78
C VAL A 65 -10.85 -21.11 7.91
N VAL A 66 -10.10 -21.15 8.99
CA VAL A 66 -10.48 -20.49 10.25
C VAL A 66 -9.52 -19.36 10.62
N SER A 67 -9.99 -18.40 11.39
CA SER A 67 -9.14 -17.35 11.97
C SER A 67 -8.24 -17.90 13.07
N GLU A 68 -7.17 -17.19 13.41
CA GLU A 68 -6.26 -17.57 14.47
C GLU A 68 -6.98 -17.65 15.83
N SER A 69 -7.91 -16.75 16.12
CA SER A 69 -8.74 -16.76 17.33
C SER A 69 -9.62 -18.02 17.41
N PHE A 70 -10.21 -18.44 16.28
CA PHE A 70 -10.93 -19.72 16.21
C PHE A 70 -10.00 -20.90 16.50
N TYR A 71 -8.84 -20.92 15.82
CA TYR A 71 -7.86 -21.99 15.95
C TYR A 71 -7.32 -22.13 17.37
N ASN A 72 -7.12 -21.00 18.06
CA ASN A 72 -6.74 -20.96 19.47
C ASN A 72 -7.84 -21.56 20.37
N GLN A 73 -9.11 -21.23 20.13
CA GLN A 73 -10.24 -21.79 20.88
C GLN A 73 -10.43 -23.29 20.63
N ALA A 74 -10.08 -23.78 19.45
CA ALA A 74 -10.09 -25.19 19.10
C ALA A 74 -8.92 -25.97 19.72
N GLY A 75 -7.99 -25.31 20.44
CA GLY A 75 -6.85 -25.96 21.10
C GLY A 75 -5.64 -26.13 20.19
N ARG A 76 -5.53 -25.45 19.07
CA ARG A 76 -4.43 -25.51 18.08
C ARG A 76 -4.13 -26.95 17.60
N PRO A 77 -5.12 -27.67 17.08
CA PRO A 77 -4.90 -29.06 16.63
C PRO A 77 -3.95 -29.10 15.44
N ASN A 78 -3.17 -30.17 15.29
CA ASN A 78 -2.30 -30.32 14.15
C ASN A 78 -3.10 -30.50 12.84
N LEU A 79 -2.95 -29.59 11.88
CA LEU A 79 -3.70 -29.61 10.62
C LEU A 79 -3.41 -30.86 9.76
N THR A 80 -2.23 -31.46 9.90
CA THR A 80 -1.87 -32.66 9.14
C THR A 80 -2.72 -33.90 9.53
N THR A 81 -3.39 -33.84 10.68
CA THR A 81 -4.30 -34.89 11.13
C THR A 81 -5.75 -34.71 10.72
N HIS A 82 -6.00 -33.68 9.87
CA HIS A 82 -7.35 -33.29 9.44
C HIS A 82 -8.32 -33.08 10.61
N PRO A 83 -7.99 -32.16 11.53
CA PRO A 83 -8.80 -31.94 12.72
C PRO A 83 -10.21 -31.52 12.36
N THR A 84 -11.16 -32.01 13.11
CA THR A 84 -12.58 -31.77 12.90
C THR A 84 -13.16 -30.90 14.02
N VAL A 85 -14.17 -30.12 13.69
CA VAL A 85 -14.97 -29.36 14.63
C VAL A 85 -16.45 -29.59 14.38
N SER A 86 -17.22 -29.74 15.45
CA SER A 86 -18.67 -29.99 15.33
C SER A 86 -19.43 -28.68 15.23
N ILE A 87 -20.40 -28.66 14.33
CA ILE A 87 -21.38 -27.62 14.13
C ILE A 87 -22.71 -28.11 14.63
N PRO A 88 -23.11 -27.79 15.87
CA PRO A 88 -24.41 -28.18 16.40
C PRO A 88 -25.51 -27.31 15.74
N GLY A 89 -26.71 -27.86 15.61
CA GLY A 89 -27.86 -27.19 15.02
C GLY A 89 -28.92 -28.22 14.57
N ASP A 90 -29.89 -27.73 13.79
CA ASP A 90 -30.96 -28.59 13.23
C ASP A 90 -30.41 -29.62 12.27
N ARG A 91 -29.31 -29.34 11.61
CA ARG A 91 -28.52 -30.24 10.77
C ARG A 91 -27.10 -30.31 11.31
N PRO A 92 -26.87 -31.17 12.35
CA PRO A 92 -25.54 -31.24 12.94
C PRO A 92 -24.54 -31.75 11.88
N ALA A 93 -23.41 -31.09 11.79
CA ALA A 93 -22.36 -31.40 10.84
C ALA A 93 -20.99 -31.38 11.51
N THR A 94 -20.03 -32.01 10.85
CA THR A 94 -18.63 -31.99 11.26
C THR A 94 -17.83 -31.36 10.15
N ALA A 95 -17.15 -30.27 10.43
CA ALA A 95 -16.28 -29.58 9.48
C ALA A 95 -14.81 -29.93 9.71
N VAL A 96 -14.02 -29.98 8.64
CA VAL A 96 -12.57 -30.22 8.67
C VAL A 96 -11.83 -28.88 8.57
N ILE A 97 -10.94 -28.59 9.50
CA ILE A 97 -10.09 -27.42 9.44
C ILE A 97 -8.92 -27.69 8.48
N ILE A 98 -8.83 -26.95 7.38
CA ILE A 98 -7.79 -27.12 6.36
C ILE A 98 -6.76 -25.99 6.35
N GLY A 99 -7.09 -24.83 6.89
CA GLY A 99 -6.21 -23.68 6.91
C GLY A 99 -6.52 -22.69 8.01
N VAL A 100 -5.54 -21.85 8.34
CA VAL A 100 -5.63 -20.80 9.34
C VAL A 100 -5.20 -19.49 8.74
N VAL A 101 -6.03 -18.46 8.89
CA VAL A 101 -5.73 -17.07 8.51
C VAL A 101 -5.35 -16.26 9.75
N PRO A 102 -4.42 -15.33 9.68
CA PRO A 102 -4.09 -14.44 10.79
C PRO A 102 -5.28 -13.55 11.16
N ASP A 103 -5.42 -13.22 12.43
CA ASP A 103 -6.34 -12.20 12.87
C ASP A 103 -5.81 -10.80 12.49
N THR A 104 -6.69 -9.92 11.99
CA THR A 104 -6.31 -8.56 11.60
C THR A 104 -5.98 -7.69 12.82
N TYR A 105 -6.66 -7.92 13.94
CA TYR A 105 -6.47 -7.16 15.19
C TYR A 105 -6.43 -8.12 16.38
N PRO A 106 -5.73 -7.75 17.46
CA PRO A 106 -5.82 -8.47 18.73
C PRO A 106 -7.29 -8.54 19.21
N ASP A 107 -7.66 -9.63 19.85
CA ASP A 107 -9.01 -9.85 20.39
C ASP A 107 -10.16 -9.89 19.36
N THR A 108 -9.84 -10.18 18.10
CA THR A 108 -10.87 -10.40 17.06
C THR A 108 -11.73 -11.62 17.42
N PRO A 109 -13.07 -11.53 17.33
CA PRO A 109 -13.95 -12.68 17.51
C PRO A 109 -13.64 -13.79 16.51
N PRO A 110 -13.88 -15.06 16.88
CA PRO A 110 -13.62 -16.19 16.01
C PRO A 110 -14.44 -16.08 14.72
N SER A 111 -13.79 -16.32 13.60
CA SER A 111 -14.41 -16.32 12.27
C SER A 111 -13.91 -17.48 11.44
N ALA A 112 -14.67 -17.87 10.43
CA ALA A 112 -14.28 -18.92 9.50
C ALA A 112 -14.87 -18.70 8.11
N PHE A 113 -14.19 -19.29 7.13
CA PHE A 113 -14.65 -19.36 5.74
C PHE A 113 -15.11 -20.78 5.44
N ILE A 114 -16.16 -20.89 4.63
CA ILE A 114 -16.71 -22.15 4.14
C ILE A 114 -17.08 -21.99 2.66
N LEU A 115 -16.91 -23.06 1.87
CA LEU A 115 -17.37 -23.04 0.49
C LEU A 115 -18.90 -23.02 0.40
N SER A 116 -19.44 -22.43 -0.67
CA SER A 116 -20.88 -22.37 -0.94
C SER A 116 -21.54 -23.76 -0.90
N GLU A 117 -20.88 -24.79 -1.44
CA GLU A 117 -21.33 -26.19 -1.41
C GLU A 117 -21.36 -26.74 0.02
N GLY A 118 -20.31 -26.45 0.80
CA GLY A 118 -20.21 -26.88 2.21
C GLY A 118 -21.27 -26.20 3.09
N ALA A 119 -21.57 -24.93 2.83
CA ALA A 119 -22.65 -24.19 3.51
C ALA A 119 -24.03 -24.81 3.21
N ALA A 120 -24.28 -25.14 1.95
CA ALA A 120 -25.53 -25.80 1.54
C ALA A 120 -25.70 -27.17 2.22
N MET A 121 -24.63 -27.95 2.34
CA MET A 121 -24.66 -29.27 3.05
C MET A 121 -25.03 -29.11 4.53
N THR A 122 -24.55 -28.07 5.18
CA THR A 122 -24.82 -27.81 6.62
C THR A 122 -26.12 -27.05 6.86
N GLY A 123 -26.82 -26.63 5.79
CA GLY A 123 -28.05 -25.82 5.87
C GLY A 123 -27.79 -24.38 6.31
N MET A 124 -26.56 -23.89 6.14
CA MET A 124 -26.24 -22.47 6.39
C MET A 124 -26.73 -21.63 5.21
N GLU A 125 -27.62 -20.69 5.50
CA GLU A 125 -28.09 -19.72 4.52
C GLU A 125 -27.44 -18.37 4.78
N PRO A 126 -26.97 -17.68 3.72
CA PRO A 126 -26.39 -16.36 3.88
C PRO A 126 -27.49 -15.33 4.24
N GLN A 127 -27.24 -14.52 5.26
CA GLN A 127 -28.09 -13.36 5.60
C GLN A 127 -27.89 -12.21 4.61
N THR A 128 -26.70 -12.10 4.06
CA THR A 128 -26.37 -11.14 2.99
C THR A 128 -25.59 -11.89 1.92
N SER A 129 -25.85 -11.55 0.65
CA SER A 129 -25.15 -12.15 -0.47
C SER A 129 -24.69 -11.09 -1.46
N GLN A 130 -23.44 -11.21 -1.87
CA GLN A 130 -22.81 -10.34 -2.88
C GLN A 130 -22.11 -11.22 -3.91
N PHE A 131 -22.15 -10.78 -5.16
CA PHE A 131 -21.34 -11.38 -6.22
C PHE A 131 -20.19 -10.45 -6.57
N LYS A 132 -18.97 -10.89 -6.35
CA LYS A 132 -17.75 -10.12 -6.60
C LYS A 132 -17.03 -10.67 -7.81
N MET A 133 -16.51 -9.77 -8.63
CA MET A 133 -15.78 -10.09 -9.86
C MET A 133 -14.46 -9.32 -9.88
N TRP A 134 -13.40 -9.97 -10.34
CA TRP A 134 -12.13 -9.31 -10.59
C TRP A 134 -12.05 -8.91 -12.07
N VAL A 135 -11.87 -7.60 -12.30
CA VAL A 135 -11.71 -7.02 -13.63
C VAL A 135 -10.51 -6.05 -13.64
N GLY A 136 -9.88 -5.85 -14.80
CA GLY A 136 -8.80 -4.87 -14.93
C GLY A 136 -9.29 -3.45 -14.67
N GLU A 137 -8.43 -2.63 -14.08
CA GLU A 137 -8.74 -1.25 -13.69
C GLU A 137 -9.25 -0.41 -14.88
N GLU A 138 -8.58 -0.52 -16.04
CA GLU A 138 -8.91 0.24 -17.25
C GLU A 138 -10.32 -0.04 -17.79
N GLN A 139 -10.85 -1.24 -17.55
CA GLN A 139 -12.16 -1.68 -18.06
C GLN A 139 -13.27 -1.58 -17.01
N SER A 140 -12.94 -1.30 -15.76
CA SER A 140 -13.84 -1.42 -14.62
C SER A 140 -15.06 -0.51 -14.73
N ASP A 141 -14.90 0.74 -15.15
CA ASP A 141 -16.03 1.70 -15.25
C ASP A 141 -16.95 1.38 -16.42
N ALA A 142 -16.39 0.98 -17.56
CA ALA A 142 -17.17 0.55 -18.73
C ALA A 142 -17.97 -0.73 -18.41
N LEU A 143 -17.34 -1.70 -17.75
CA LEU A 143 -17.99 -2.94 -17.32
C LEU A 143 -19.04 -2.71 -16.25
N LYS A 144 -18.80 -1.83 -15.28
CA LYS A 144 -19.79 -1.42 -14.28
C LYS A 144 -21.06 -0.91 -14.94
N ALA A 145 -20.90 0.01 -15.91
CA ALA A 145 -22.06 0.58 -16.63
C ALA A 145 -22.80 -0.48 -17.42
N ALA A 146 -22.09 -1.33 -18.17
CA ALA A 146 -22.69 -2.38 -18.99
C ALA A 146 -23.41 -3.43 -18.15
N ILE A 147 -22.79 -3.91 -17.07
CA ILE A 147 -23.38 -4.90 -16.16
C ILE A 147 -24.60 -4.33 -15.45
N SER A 148 -24.53 -3.07 -15.00
CA SER A 148 -25.69 -2.42 -14.35
C SER A 148 -26.88 -2.29 -15.31
N ALA A 149 -26.65 -1.94 -16.58
CA ALA A 149 -27.69 -1.89 -17.60
C ALA A 149 -28.29 -3.28 -17.87
N ASP A 150 -27.45 -4.31 -17.98
CA ASP A 150 -27.94 -5.69 -18.15
C ASP A 150 -28.77 -6.18 -16.96
N LEU A 151 -28.32 -5.90 -15.73
CA LEU A 151 -29.04 -6.28 -14.51
C LEU A 151 -30.40 -5.58 -14.43
N GLN A 152 -30.46 -4.29 -14.72
CA GLN A 152 -31.73 -3.54 -14.76
C GLN A 152 -32.70 -4.07 -15.86
N GLY A 153 -32.14 -4.48 -16.99
CA GLY A 153 -32.92 -5.09 -18.08
C GLY A 153 -33.46 -6.48 -17.72
N GLN A 154 -32.71 -7.28 -16.97
CA GLN A 154 -33.11 -8.62 -16.56
C GLN A 154 -34.07 -8.65 -15.36
N PHE A 155 -33.95 -7.67 -14.47
CA PHE A 155 -34.72 -7.58 -13.23
C PHE A 155 -35.52 -6.26 -13.15
N PRO A 156 -36.50 -6.04 -14.04
CA PRO A 156 -37.29 -4.82 -14.01
C PRO A 156 -38.07 -4.72 -12.70
N GLY A 157 -37.97 -3.58 -12.03
CA GLY A 157 -38.63 -3.35 -10.75
C GLY A 157 -37.77 -3.64 -9.51
N TYR A 158 -36.58 -4.19 -9.70
CA TYR A 158 -35.58 -4.34 -8.64
C TYR A 158 -34.44 -3.36 -8.84
N TYR A 159 -33.91 -2.83 -7.71
CA TYR A 159 -32.71 -2.03 -7.74
C TYR A 159 -31.50 -2.97 -7.83
N ALA A 160 -30.98 -3.15 -9.03
CA ALA A 160 -29.83 -4.01 -9.31
C ALA A 160 -28.76 -3.19 -10.02
N GLN A 161 -27.61 -3.06 -9.41
CA GLN A 161 -26.46 -2.36 -9.99
C GLN A 161 -25.15 -3.06 -9.59
N ALA A 162 -24.14 -2.86 -10.41
CA ALA A 162 -22.76 -3.21 -10.10
C ALA A 162 -22.05 -1.99 -9.52
N ASP A 163 -21.28 -2.17 -8.45
CA ASP A 163 -20.46 -1.14 -7.84
C ASP A 163 -19.00 -1.57 -7.78
N ARG A 164 -18.11 -0.59 -7.96
CA ARG A 164 -16.68 -0.80 -7.72
C ARG A 164 -16.44 -0.77 -6.22
N MET A 165 -15.68 -1.77 -5.74
CA MET A 165 -15.26 -1.88 -4.33
C MET A 165 -13.74 -1.80 -4.17
N ASP A 166 -13.03 -1.45 -5.24
CA ASP A 166 -11.59 -1.24 -5.22
C ASP A 166 -11.24 0.16 -4.66
N TYR A 167 -10.01 0.31 -4.25
CA TYR A 167 -9.52 1.57 -3.68
C TYR A 167 -9.64 2.75 -4.65
N ALA A 168 -9.51 2.51 -5.97
CA ALA A 168 -9.60 3.52 -7.01
C ALA A 168 -11.00 4.12 -7.15
N ALA A 169 -12.06 3.37 -6.78
CA ALA A 169 -13.45 3.85 -6.82
C ALA A 169 -13.73 5.03 -5.86
N TRP A 170 -12.97 5.11 -4.79
CA TRP A 170 -13.13 6.15 -3.74
C TRP A 170 -12.21 7.35 -3.96
N GLY A 171 -11.46 7.39 -5.08
CA GLY A 171 -10.36 8.32 -5.29
C GLY A 171 -9.14 7.92 -4.45
N ASP A 172 -8.11 8.77 -4.46
CA ASP A 172 -6.96 8.54 -3.58
C ASP A 172 -7.23 9.15 -2.19
N PRO A 173 -7.56 8.34 -1.16
CA PRO A 173 -7.83 8.85 0.19
C PRO A 173 -6.58 9.44 0.85
N LEU A 174 -5.41 9.17 0.29
CA LEU A 174 -4.14 9.72 0.75
C LEU A 174 -3.79 11.05 0.07
N ALA A 175 -4.51 11.46 -0.99
CA ALA A 175 -4.23 12.71 -1.70
C ALA A 175 -4.17 13.95 -0.78
N PRO A 176 -5.08 14.16 0.20
CA PRO A 176 -4.96 15.27 1.14
C PRO A 176 -3.71 15.18 2.01
N VAL A 177 -3.35 13.97 2.45
CA VAL A 177 -2.15 13.72 3.26
C VAL A 177 -0.90 13.98 2.44
N GLN A 178 -0.85 13.49 1.20
CA GLN A 178 0.25 13.73 0.26
C GLN A 178 0.45 15.23 0.01
N LEU A 179 -0.63 16.00 -0.13
CA LEU A 179 -0.57 17.45 -0.33
C LEU A 179 0.02 18.16 0.89
N VAL A 180 -0.42 17.80 2.11
CA VAL A 180 0.11 18.37 3.35
C VAL A 180 1.60 18.00 3.53
N VAL A 181 1.95 16.74 3.36
CA VAL A 181 3.34 16.25 3.46
C VAL A 181 4.22 16.91 2.40
N GLY A 182 3.74 17.01 1.16
CA GLY A 182 4.43 17.72 0.08
C GLY A 182 4.62 19.21 0.37
N GLY A 183 3.62 19.86 0.94
CA GLY A 183 3.71 21.25 1.38
C GLY A 183 4.76 21.46 2.47
N VAL A 184 4.78 20.59 3.49
CA VAL A 184 5.80 20.63 4.56
C VAL A 184 7.21 20.38 3.98
N ALA A 185 7.34 19.38 3.10
CA ALA A 185 8.61 19.09 2.43
C ALA A 185 9.10 20.28 1.60
N GLY A 186 8.19 20.94 0.87
CA GLY A 186 8.49 22.16 0.14
C GLY A 186 8.97 23.30 1.02
N LEU A 187 8.33 23.51 2.17
CA LEU A 187 8.79 24.51 3.15
C LEU A 187 10.17 24.19 3.71
N VAL A 188 10.46 22.95 4.04
CA VAL A 188 11.77 22.50 4.53
C VAL A 188 12.85 22.74 3.45
N LEU A 189 12.54 22.40 2.18
CA LEU A 189 13.44 22.67 1.07
C LEU A 189 13.70 24.16 0.88
N LEU A 190 12.67 25.01 1.00
CA LEU A 190 12.82 26.47 0.94
C LEU A 190 13.72 27.01 2.07
N LEU A 191 13.52 26.55 3.29
CA LEU A 191 14.36 26.93 4.42
C LEU A 191 15.83 26.50 4.19
N GLY A 192 16.03 25.28 3.69
CA GLY A 192 17.35 24.79 3.30
C GLY A 192 18.00 25.63 2.20
N ALA A 193 17.22 26.03 1.18
CA ALA A 193 17.68 26.91 0.09
C ALA A 193 18.12 28.27 0.61
N VAL A 194 17.34 28.90 1.49
CA VAL A 194 17.68 30.20 2.11
C VAL A 194 18.97 30.08 2.96
N GLY A 195 19.08 29.01 3.76
CA GLY A 195 20.29 28.73 4.54
C GLY A 195 21.53 28.59 3.65
N MET A 196 21.42 27.78 2.59
CA MET A 196 22.49 27.56 1.63
C MET A 196 22.87 28.85 0.89
N LEU A 197 21.88 29.64 0.46
CA LEU A 197 22.08 30.92 -0.20
C LEU A 197 22.88 31.87 0.72
N ASN A 198 22.51 31.95 1.99
CA ASN A 198 23.19 32.81 2.96
C ASN A 198 24.66 32.38 3.14
N ILE A 199 24.92 31.08 3.32
CA ILE A 199 26.30 30.56 3.46
C ILE A 199 27.09 30.82 2.17
N SER A 200 26.53 30.55 1.00
CA SER A 200 27.19 30.74 -0.28
C SER A 200 27.50 32.20 -0.55
N MET A 201 26.60 33.13 -0.19
CA MET A 201 26.82 34.59 -0.33
C MET A 201 27.99 35.07 0.56
N VAL A 202 28.08 34.57 1.79
CA VAL A 202 29.22 34.89 2.68
C VAL A 202 30.50 34.34 2.10
N THR A 203 30.50 33.08 1.64
CA THR A 203 31.67 32.43 1.02
C THR A 203 32.18 33.18 -0.19
N VAL A 204 31.26 33.61 -1.09
CA VAL A 204 31.65 34.43 -2.26
C VAL A 204 32.31 35.76 -1.84
N ARG A 205 31.82 36.43 -0.79
CA ARG A 205 32.44 37.64 -0.25
C ARG A 205 33.87 37.39 0.26
N TYR A 206 34.14 36.32 0.94
CA TYR A 206 35.51 36.00 1.39
C TYR A 206 36.43 35.57 0.24
N ARG A 207 35.90 35.04 -0.87
CA ARG A 207 36.65 34.60 -2.05
C ARG A 207 36.79 35.65 -3.14
N VAL A 208 36.34 36.89 -2.91
CA VAL A 208 36.37 37.97 -3.93
C VAL A 208 37.78 38.17 -4.51
N ARG A 209 38.80 38.13 -3.65
CA ARG A 209 40.23 38.28 -4.07
C ARG A 209 40.64 37.11 -4.97
N GLU A 210 40.31 35.88 -4.62
CA GLU A 210 40.62 34.67 -5.39
C GLU A 210 39.95 34.72 -6.77
N ILE A 211 38.66 35.11 -6.79
CA ILE A 211 37.87 35.24 -8.03
C ILE A 211 38.50 36.35 -8.91
N GLY A 212 38.91 37.47 -8.34
CA GLY A 212 39.58 38.57 -9.05
C GLY A 212 40.91 38.13 -9.67
N ILE A 213 41.74 37.37 -8.93
CA ILE A 213 43.02 36.82 -9.42
C ILE A 213 42.75 35.87 -10.59
N ARG A 214 41.79 34.92 -10.47
CA ARG A 214 41.48 34.01 -11.55
C ARG A 214 41.00 34.75 -12.82
N ARG A 215 40.31 35.85 -12.65
CA ARG A 215 39.81 36.70 -13.74
C ARG A 215 40.93 37.49 -14.42
N SER A 216 41.91 37.96 -13.68
CA SER A 216 43.09 38.62 -14.26
C SER A 216 43.98 37.64 -15.06
N PHE A 217 43.95 36.35 -14.75
CA PHE A 217 44.59 35.29 -15.55
C PHE A 217 43.72 34.78 -16.69
N GLY A 218 42.60 35.46 -17.04
CA GLY A 218 41.79 35.16 -18.22
C GLY A 218 40.65 34.17 -17.99
N ALA A 219 40.24 33.89 -16.73
CA ALA A 219 39.08 33.05 -16.48
C ALA A 219 37.80 33.75 -17.00
N THR A 220 37.03 33.02 -17.81
CA THR A 220 35.75 33.53 -18.35
C THR A 220 34.70 33.59 -17.27
N SER A 221 33.73 34.52 -17.41
CA SER A 221 32.62 34.67 -16.50
C SER A 221 31.79 33.38 -16.33
N GLY A 222 31.63 32.62 -17.41
CA GLY A 222 30.94 31.30 -17.36
C GLY A 222 31.67 30.29 -16.49
N ARG A 223 33.01 30.22 -16.56
CA ARG A 223 33.80 29.30 -15.76
C ARG A 223 33.69 29.59 -14.26
N ILE A 224 33.63 30.89 -13.89
CA ILE A 224 33.41 31.29 -12.50
C ILE A 224 32.01 30.96 -12.04
N PHE A 225 31.00 31.26 -12.88
CA PHE A 225 29.60 30.97 -12.61
C PHE A 225 29.38 29.47 -12.33
N PHE A 226 29.77 28.62 -13.28
CA PHE A 226 29.64 27.19 -13.14
C PHE A 226 30.44 26.63 -11.97
N GLY A 227 31.62 27.18 -11.69
CA GLY A 227 32.44 26.74 -10.53
C GLY A 227 31.71 26.97 -9.19
N VAL A 228 31.13 28.16 -8.99
CA VAL A 228 30.39 28.45 -7.75
C VAL A 228 29.04 27.71 -7.69
N MET A 229 28.34 27.61 -8.81
CA MET A 229 27.06 26.90 -8.88
C MET A 229 27.25 25.40 -8.60
N MET A 230 28.27 24.77 -9.19
CA MET A 230 28.53 23.34 -9.02
C MET A 230 28.92 22.96 -7.59
N GLU A 231 29.54 23.89 -6.83
CA GLU A 231 29.80 23.68 -5.41
C GLU A 231 28.49 23.44 -4.64
N SER A 232 27.47 24.23 -4.92
CA SER A 232 26.15 24.08 -4.33
C SER A 232 25.42 22.80 -4.80
N VAL A 233 25.49 22.50 -6.10
CA VAL A 233 24.88 21.30 -6.69
C VAL A 233 25.48 20.02 -6.10
N VAL A 234 26.81 19.96 -6.00
CA VAL A 234 27.50 18.79 -5.40
C VAL A 234 27.13 18.62 -3.93
N ALA A 235 27.12 19.73 -3.17
CA ALA A 235 26.72 19.68 -1.76
C ALA A 235 25.30 19.16 -1.57
N THR A 236 24.34 19.66 -2.38
CA THR A 236 22.95 19.18 -2.31
C THR A 236 22.77 17.76 -2.85
N ALA A 237 23.53 17.33 -3.85
CA ALA A 237 23.50 15.97 -4.34
C ALA A 237 23.99 14.98 -3.26
N VAL A 238 25.11 15.29 -2.60
CA VAL A 238 25.63 14.44 -1.48
C VAL A 238 24.63 14.41 -0.32
N ALA A 239 24.08 15.55 0.08
CA ALA A 239 23.06 15.64 1.12
C ALA A 239 21.76 14.90 0.71
N GLY A 240 21.36 14.99 -0.55
CA GLY A 240 20.20 14.30 -1.11
C GLY A 240 20.36 12.78 -1.05
N VAL A 241 21.52 12.25 -1.46
CA VAL A 241 21.83 10.81 -1.33
C VAL A 241 21.78 10.37 0.13
N ALA A 242 22.41 11.13 1.03
CA ALA A 242 22.38 10.83 2.46
C ALA A 242 20.95 10.87 3.02
N GLY A 243 20.14 11.84 2.59
CA GLY A 243 18.73 11.96 2.97
C GLY A 243 17.90 10.76 2.50
N VAL A 244 18.07 10.33 1.24
CA VAL A 244 17.40 9.13 0.72
C VAL A 244 17.79 7.88 1.48
N MET A 245 19.10 7.69 1.75
CA MET A 245 19.56 6.53 2.54
C MET A 245 18.95 6.53 3.94
N LEU A 246 18.89 7.68 4.60
CA LEU A 246 18.29 7.81 5.91
C LEU A 246 16.78 7.53 5.88
N ALA A 247 16.07 8.04 4.87
CA ALA A 247 14.64 7.79 4.68
C ALA A 247 14.36 6.30 4.48
N VAL A 248 15.16 5.60 3.66
CA VAL A 248 15.05 4.16 3.46
C VAL A 248 15.28 3.41 4.77
N ALA A 249 16.35 3.77 5.51
CA ALA A 249 16.68 3.13 6.78
C ALA A 249 15.57 3.31 7.83
N VAL A 250 14.93 4.47 7.88
CA VAL A 250 13.83 4.76 8.81
C VAL A 250 12.56 4.01 8.39
N VAL A 251 12.16 4.12 7.12
CA VAL A 251 10.90 3.51 6.63
C VAL A 251 10.96 1.98 6.69
N LYS A 252 12.12 1.39 6.38
CA LYS A 252 12.34 -0.07 6.41
C LYS A 252 12.72 -0.62 7.79
N HIS A 253 12.69 0.21 8.82
CA HIS A 253 12.98 -0.27 10.17
C HIS A 253 11.81 -1.12 10.69
N PRO A 254 12.02 -2.37 11.15
CA PRO A 254 10.94 -3.30 11.55
C PRO A 254 9.99 -2.74 12.60
N TRP A 255 10.49 -1.92 13.52
CA TRP A 255 9.65 -1.26 14.53
C TRP A 255 8.68 -0.24 13.92
N ILE A 256 9.10 0.48 12.88
CA ILE A 256 8.25 1.45 12.18
C ILE A 256 7.23 0.72 11.32
N GLU A 257 7.66 -0.29 10.54
CA GLU A 257 6.78 -1.12 9.73
C GLU A 257 5.65 -1.72 10.58
N SER A 258 5.96 -2.28 11.74
CA SER A 258 4.96 -2.86 12.64
C SER A 258 3.98 -1.85 13.24
N LYS A 259 4.35 -0.56 13.35
CA LYS A 259 3.49 0.50 13.87
C LYS A 259 2.63 1.17 12.82
N VAL A 260 3.18 1.32 11.61
CA VAL A 260 2.47 2.00 10.50
C VAL A 260 1.44 1.08 9.84
N ALA A 261 1.74 -0.19 9.76
CA ALA A 261 0.86 -1.17 9.10
C ALA A 261 0.77 -2.47 9.91
N PRO A 262 0.14 -2.42 11.09
CA PRO A 262 -0.04 -3.62 11.92
C PRO A 262 -0.90 -4.64 11.17
N GLY A 263 -0.45 -5.90 11.14
CA GLY A 263 -1.19 -6.99 10.52
C GLY A 263 -0.93 -7.21 9.03
N LEU A 264 -0.08 -6.42 8.38
CA LEU A 264 0.38 -6.76 7.03
C LEU A 264 1.42 -7.89 7.09
N THR A 265 1.16 -8.95 6.31
CA THR A 265 2.10 -10.07 6.13
C THR A 265 3.23 -9.73 5.17
N GLU A 266 2.98 -8.83 4.22
CA GLU A 266 3.98 -8.30 3.27
C GLU A 266 3.93 -6.79 3.26
N TYR A 267 5.07 -6.17 3.54
CA TYR A 267 5.21 -4.72 3.44
C TYR A 267 5.52 -4.31 1.99
N PRO A 268 4.90 -3.24 1.48
CA PRO A 268 5.16 -2.77 0.12
C PRO A 268 6.63 -2.40 -0.07
N ALA A 269 7.11 -2.60 -1.30
CA ALA A 269 8.46 -2.19 -1.69
C ALA A 269 8.63 -0.68 -1.49
N PHE A 270 9.85 -0.26 -1.17
CA PHE A 270 10.15 1.17 -1.04
C PHE A 270 9.90 1.89 -2.38
N PRO A 271 9.16 3.01 -2.41
CA PRO A 271 8.83 3.72 -3.63
C PRO A 271 10.06 4.47 -4.18
N ILE A 272 10.77 3.83 -5.09
CA ILE A 272 11.99 4.38 -5.71
C ILE A 272 11.68 5.69 -6.45
N ASP A 273 10.52 5.78 -7.09
CA ASP A 273 10.10 6.98 -7.82
C ASP A 273 10.00 8.21 -6.90
N ALA A 274 9.47 8.05 -5.69
CA ALA A 274 9.42 9.11 -4.69
C ALA A 274 10.83 9.53 -4.23
N ALA A 275 11.74 8.58 -4.08
CA ALA A 275 13.14 8.88 -3.74
C ALA A 275 13.85 9.66 -4.84
N LEU A 276 13.66 9.25 -6.10
CA LEU A 276 14.22 9.95 -7.25
C LEU A 276 13.67 11.36 -7.40
N LEU A 277 12.37 11.53 -7.16
CA LEU A 277 11.72 12.84 -7.17
C LEU A 277 12.27 13.75 -6.07
N GLY A 278 12.41 13.23 -4.85
CA GLY A 278 13.01 13.97 -3.72
C GLY A 278 14.46 14.36 -3.95
N PHE A 279 15.26 13.43 -4.49
CA PHE A 279 16.64 13.69 -4.88
C PHE A 279 16.74 14.76 -5.97
N GLY A 280 15.92 14.65 -7.03
CA GLY A 280 15.86 15.62 -8.13
C GLY A 280 15.47 17.01 -7.64
N ALA A 281 14.47 17.09 -6.75
CA ALA A 281 14.06 18.34 -6.12
C ALA A 281 15.21 18.97 -5.30
N ALA A 282 15.94 18.18 -4.51
CA ALA A 282 17.09 18.68 -3.74
C ALA A 282 18.19 19.25 -4.63
N VAL A 283 18.53 18.57 -5.72
CA VAL A 283 19.53 19.03 -6.69
C VAL A 283 19.07 20.31 -7.41
N LEU A 284 17.80 20.37 -7.81
CA LEU A 284 17.21 21.53 -8.45
C LEU A 284 17.25 22.76 -7.51
N VAL A 285 16.85 22.59 -6.26
CA VAL A 285 16.91 23.65 -5.24
C VAL A 285 18.34 24.10 -5.02
N GLY A 286 19.30 23.15 -4.95
CA GLY A 286 20.72 23.47 -4.85
C GLY A 286 21.25 24.27 -6.03
N ALA A 287 20.83 23.95 -7.24
CA ALA A 287 21.19 24.70 -8.46
C ALA A 287 20.62 26.12 -8.43
N LEU A 288 19.34 26.27 -8.06
CA LEU A 288 18.68 27.57 -7.95
C LEU A 288 19.29 28.44 -6.84
N ALA A 289 19.50 27.86 -5.65
CA ALA A 289 20.13 28.57 -4.53
C ALA A 289 21.60 28.94 -4.82
N GLY A 290 22.33 28.11 -5.56
CA GLY A 290 23.70 28.37 -5.98
C GLY A 290 23.82 29.39 -7.15
N ALA A 291 22.77 29.51 -7.97
CA ALA A 291 22.80 30.45 -9.11
C ALA A 291 22.91 31.91 -8.69
N ILE A 292 22.22 32.31 -7.62
CA ILE A 292 22.24 33.70 -7.12
C ILE A 292 23.66 34.13 -6.69
N PRO A 293 24.37 33.43 -5.78
CA PRO A 293 25.73 33.77 -5.42
C PRO A 293 26.71 33.63 -6.60
N ALA A 294 26.49 32.68 -7.52
CA ALA A 294 27.28 32.56 -8.74
C ALA A 294 27.16 33.77 -9.65
N LEU A 295 25.96 34.37 -9.80
CA LEU A 295 25.75 35.62 -10.52
C LEU A 295 26.45 36.81 -9.85
N VAL A 296 26.43 36.86 -8.52
CA VAL A 296 27.15 37.87 -7.74
C VAL A 296 28.66 37.74 -7.96
N ALA A 297 29.20 36.51 -7.90
CA ALA A 297 30.62 36.25 -8.13
C ALA A 297 31.11 36.71 -9.51
N VAL A 298 30.28 36.56 -10.55
CA VAL A 298 30.59 37.01 -11.91
C VAL A 298 30.64 38.53 -12.02
N ARG A 299 29.90 39.29 -11.20
CA ARG A 299 29.87 40.75 -11.23
C ARG A 299 31.04 41.42 -10.49
N VAL A 300 31.88 40.69 -9.81
CA VAL A 300 33.07 41.20 -9.11
C VAL A 300 34.05 41.81 -10.14
N LYS A 301 34.37 43.08 -9.97
CA LYS A 301 35.36 43.77 -10.84
C LYS A 301 36.77 43.42 -10.35
N VAL A 302 37.70 43.23 -11.30
CA VAL A 302 39.12 42.91 -10.99
C VAL A 302 39.76 44.01 -10.13
N ILE A 303 39.33 45.26 -10.34
CA ILE A 303 39.86 46.43 -9.60
C ILE A 303 39.49 46.42 -8.11
N ASP A 304 38.29 45.88 -7.78
CA ASP A 304 37.80 45.79 -6.41
C ASP A 304 38.52 44.70 -5.64
N ALA A 305 39.02 43.66 -6.33
CA ALA A 305 39.80 42.58 -5.73
C ALA A 305 41.25 42.91 -5.34
N ILE A 306 41.80 44.02 -5.88
CA ILE A 306 43.16 44.50 -5.61
C ILE A 306 43.18 45.56 -4.51
N ARG A 307 42.01 46.18 -4.23
CA ARG A 307 41.91 47.31 -3.29
C ARG A 307 41.63 46.90 -1.84
N PHE A 308 41.39 45.62 -1.60
CA PHE A 308 41.26 44.94 -0.32
C PHE A 308 42.40 43.90 -0.21
#